data_13ae99eb701511804fce8cb254d476ba
#
_entry.id   13ae99eb701511804fce8cb254d476ba
#
_cell.length_a   1.000
_cell.length_b   1.000
_cell.length_c   1.000
_cell.angle_alpha   90.00
_cell.angle_beta   90.00
_cell.angle_gamma   90.00
#
_symmetry.space_group_name_H-M   'P 1'
#
loop_
_entity.id
_entity.type
_entity.pdbx_description
1 polymer ?
#
loop_
_entity_poly.entity_id
_entity_poly.type
_entity_poly.pdbx_seq_one_letter_code
_entity_poly.pdbx_strand_id
1 'polypeptide(L)'
;MSSIFELLAQNQPSFQTHQALIVIGLQNDFCSPTGKLPVSKPDGLLHRIRKIIPAFRDHAGSIIWVRTEADPAQPAPDGSDDADAVITSVPGKRSSGDDDDSSGLTEAELQPSDLPLPRSRRSRRRPADLLRRVTERNREDEIEAPADPSLEEELFLANGSGICLAGGHGAAFADDIASEVRSSDIIVTKRWYSALRGTNLLLTLRTRLITELFVCGCISNISVYATAAEAARHGITIYLIDDCIGYRKLDRHQEAMKQMVEYMGAYLISFDEAMKRITGNSQGEMTDAIGEGDSHLVHDFLSDEVNAPGTTRPFKESIFDKLCNEVRFQKMLHATGEVPRLVAVQGDVGPDGSMPIYRHPSDQSLPLLHFSPSVLLLRKHVEQLVQHPMNHVLIQFYRQGGDHISEHSDKTLDIVRGSSIVNVSFGAQRTMRLRTKRSENTKSGGETVTSNREIQRVAMPHNSALVTGPATNTCWLHGIMPDKRPSTEKVLPETIYMGMRISLTFRHIGTFISPDSRLIWGQGASSKQKADATPVVSGDEKATESIIRAFSAENQQTGDKFDWDATYGAGFDVL
;
A
#
# COMPACT_ATOMS: atom_id res chain seq x y z
N MET A 1 -10.07 -28.36 -30.78
CA MET A 1 -9.81 -28.84 -29.41
C MET A 1 -9.55 -27.58 -28.57
N SER A 2 -10.55 -27.17 -27.80
CA SER A 2 -10.40 -26.06 -26.89
C SER A 2 -9.36 -26.44 -25.82
N SER A 3 -8.39 -25.58 -25.58
CA SER A 3 -7.35 -25.80 -24.59
C SER A 3 -7.97 -25.95 -23.19
N ILE A 4 -7.40 -26.83 -22.36
CA ILE A 4 -7.76 -26.95 -20.93
C ILE A 4 -7.76 -25.57 -20.24
N PHE A 5 -6.93 -24.65 -20.69
CA PHE A 5 -6.88 -23.27 -20.22
C PHE A 5 -8.11 -22.44 -20.60
N GLU A 6 -8.73 -22.69 -21.77
CA GLU A 6 -10.01 -22.05 -22.14
C GLU A 6 -11.17 -22.57 -21.29
N LEU A 7 -11.17 -23.84 -20.92
CA LEU A 7 -12.16 -24.42 -20.01
C LEU A 7 -12.03 -23.94 -18.58
N LEU A 8 -10.81 -23.70 -18.11
CA LEU A 8 -10.55 -23.13 -16.77
C LEU A 8 -10.86 -21.62 -16.72
N ALA A 9 -10.65 -20.89 -17.81
CA ALA A 9 -10.99 -19.47 -17.90
C ALA A 9 -12.51 -19.22 -18.01
N GLN A 10 -13.26 -20.17 -18.59
CA GLN A 10 -14.71 -20.07 -18.75
C GLN A 10 -15.51 -20.31 -17.46
N ASN A 11 -14.88 -20.85 -16.40
CA ASN A 11 -15.54 -21.22 -15.14
C ASN A 11 -14.95 -20.55 -13.90
N GLN A 12 -14.30 -19.41 -14.01
CA GLN A 12 -13.97 -18.64 -12.81
C GLN A 12 -15.17 -17.76 -12.44
N PRO A 13 -15.93 -18.12 -11.37
CA PRO A 13 -16.94 -17.22 -10.84
C PRO A 13 -16.24 -15.93 -10.38
N SER A 14 -16.80 -14.78 -10.73
CA SER A 14 -16.39 -13.49 -10.16
C SER A 14 -16.76 -13.52 -8.67
N PHE A 15 -15.82 -13.89 -7.82
CA PHE A 15 -16.02 -13.84 -6.39
C PHE A 15 -15.95 -12.38 -5.93
N GLN A 16 -17.08 -11.82 -5.52
CA GLN A 16 -17.06 -10.59 -4.75
C GLN A 16 -16.40 -10.89 -3.40
N THR A 17 -15.27 -10.25 -3.14
CA THR A 17 -14.62 -10.31 -1.83
C THR A 17 -15.43 -9.47 -0.84
N HIS A 18 -15.62 -10.00 0.36
CA HIS A 18 -16.42 -9.35 1.40
C HIS A 18 -15.52 -8.79 2.50
N GLN A 19 -16.02 -7.75 3.16
CA GLN A 19 -15.40 -7.12 4.32
C GLN A 19 -16.12 -7.54 5.60
N ALA A 20 -15.42 -7.53 6.73
CA ALA A 20 -16.05 -7.73 8.03
C ALA A 20 -15.48 -6.77 9.08
N LEU A 21 -16.33 -6.32 9.99
CA LEU A 21 -15.93 -5.66 11.23
C LEU A 21 -15.74 -6.72 12.30
N ILE A 22 -14.54 -6.83 12.84
CA ILE A 22 -14.25 -7.69 13.98
C ILE A 22 -14.10 -6.85 15.25
N VAL A 23 -14.96 -7.10 16.22
CA VAL A 23 -15.04 -6.38 17.49
C VAL A 23 -14.50 -7.29 18.59
N ILE A 24 -13.31 -7.00 19.08
CA ILE A 24 -12.56 -7.88 19.98
C ILE A 24 -12.64 -7.39 21.42
N GLY A 25 -13.05 -8.25 22.36
CA GLY A 25 -12.86 -8.06 23.78
C GLY A 25 -13.62 -6.88 24.41
N LEU A 26 -14.74 -6.44 23.83
CA LEU A 26 -15.60 -5.44 24.47
C LEU A 26 -16.46 -6.12 25.55
N GLN A 27 -15.82 -6.56 26.65
CA GLN A 27 -16.40 -7.31 27.77
C GLN A 27 -16.40 -6.46 29.05
N ASN A 28 -17.26 -6.80 30.00
CA ASN A 28 -17.40 -6.03 31.24
C ASN A 28 -16.09 -5.95 32.04
N ASP A 29 -15.29 -7.02 32.08
CA ASP A 29 -13.99 -6.98 32.77
C ASP A 29 -13.00 -5.98 32.18
N PHE A 30 -13.15 -5.60 30.91
CA PHE A 30 -12.27 -4.65 30.23
C PHE A 30 -12.88 -3.26 30.09
N CYS A 31 -14.19 -3.17 29.84
CA CYS A 31 -14.84 -1.91 29.50
C CYS A 31 -15.46 -1.19 30.71
N SER A 32 -15.84 -1.93 31.77
CA SER A 32 -16.39 -1.34 32.98
C SER A 32 -15.28 -0.75 33.85
N PRO A 33 -15.49 0.44 34.44
CA PRO A 33 -14.55 0.99 35.44
C PRO A 33 -14.37 0.08 36.67
N THR A 34 -15.34 -0.77 36.94
CA THR A 34 -15.32 -1.76 38.05
C THR A 34 -14.93 -3.17 37.58
N GLY A 35 -14.57 -3.31 36.29
CA GLY A 35 -14.09 -4.59 35.75
C GLY A 35 -12.76 -5.01 36.36
N LYS A 36 -12.43 -6.30 36.26
CA LYS A 36 -11.19 -6.83 36.85
C LYS A 36 -9.92 -6.37 36.14
N LEU A 37 -10.02 -6.04 34.85
CA LEU A 37 -8.90 -5.57 34.03
C LEU A 37 -9.32 -4.37 33.14
N PRO A 38 -9.70 -3.23 33.74
CA PRO A 38 -10.19 -2.08 32.99
C PRO A 38 -9.11 -1.51 32.06
N VAL A 39 -9.50 -1.09 30.86
CA VAL A 39 -8.61 -0.55 29.83
C VAL A 39 -8.76 0.95 29.69
N SER A 40 -7.67 1.62 29.36
CA SER A 40 -7.68 2.97 28.80
C SER A 40 -8.26 2.90 27.39
N LYS A 41 -9.11 3.82 27.03
CA LYS A 41 -9.78 3.87 25.73
C LYS A 41 -9.87 5.31 25.25
N PRO A 42 -9.71 5.56 23.96
CA PRO A 42 -9.96 6.88 23.37
C PRO A 42 -11.38 7.34 23.70
N ASP A 43 -11.54 8.63 24.02
CA ASP A 43 -12.86 9.19 24.33
C ASP A 43 -13.85 8.89 23.20
N GLY A 44 -15.07 8.51 23.55
CA GLY A 44 -16.10 8.12 22.59
C GLY A 44 -15.91 6.80 21.84
N LEU A 45 -14.94 5.93 22.23
CA LEU A 45 -14.70 4.63 21.58
C LEU A 45 -16.00 3.83 21.39
N LEU A 46 -16.75 3.59 22.44
CA LEU A 46 -18.00 2.82 22.34
C LEU A 46 -19.05 3.52 21.45
N HIS A 47 -19.09 4.84 21.47
CA HIS A 47 -19.99 5.62 20.62
C HIS A 47 -19.61 5.46 19.13
N ARG A 48 -18.32 5.52 18.78
CA ARG A 48 -17.84 5.27 17.41
C ARG A 48 -18.16 3.85 16.95
N ILE A 49 -17.92 2.86 17.80
CA ILE A 49 -18.24 1.45 17.49
C ILE A 49 -19.75 1.27 17.26
N ARG A 50 -20.60 1.89 18.05
CA ARG A 50 -22.06 1.88 17.83
C ARG A 50 -22.46 2.50 16.49
N LYS A 51 -21.76 3.52 16.03
CA LYS A 51 -22.01 4.16 14.73
C LYS A 51 -21.52 3.35 13.53
N ILE A 52 -20.39 2.64 13.65
CA ILE A 52 -19.83 1.90 12.53
C ILE A 52 -20.57 0.58 12.26
N ILE A 53 -21.15 -0.04 13.29
CA ILE A 53 -21.86 -1.32 13.18
C ILE A 53 -23.03 -1.26 12.18
N PRO A 54 -23.96 -0.29 12.24
CA PRO A 54 -25.01 -0.17 11.22
C PRO A 54 -24.46 0.01 9.82
N ALA A 55 -23.43 0.83 9.65
CA ALA A 55 -22.82 1.06 8.35
C ALA A 55 -22.27 -0.24 7.72
N PHE A 56 -21.62 -1.09 8.54
CA PHE A 56 -21.18 -2.42 8.06
C PHE A 56 -22.35 -3.32 7.67
N ARG A 57 -23.42 -3.33 8.45
CA ARG A 57 -24.61 -4.14 8.14
C ARG A 57 -25.28 -3.72 6.85
N ASP A 58 -25.35 -2.43 6.60
CA ASP A 58 -26.07 -1.86 5.47
C ASP A 58 -25.26 -1.91 4.16
N HIS A 59 -23.92 -1.89 4.23
CA HIS A 59 -23.08 -1.69 3.04
C HIS A 59 -22.03 -2.77 2.81
N ALA A 60 -21.41 -3.31 3.85
CA ALA A 60 -20.16 -4.06 3.67
C ALA A 60 -20.21 -5.51 4.15
N GLY A 61 -21.18 -5.95 4.87
CA GLY A 61 -21.27 -7.36 5.19
C GLY A 61 -21.26 -7.75 6.66
N SER A 62 -20.30 -8.56 7.11
CA SER A 62 -20.43 -9.32 8.35
C SER A 62 -19.92 -8.57 9.58
N ILE A 63 -20.66 -8.66 10.69
CA ILE A 63 -20.16 -8.25 12.01
C ILE A 63 -19.72 -9.52 12.77
N ILE A 64 -18.52 -9.47 13.34
CA ILE A 64 -17.91 -10.55 14.11
C ILE A 64 -17.62 -10.04 15.51
N TRP A 65 -18.32 -10.57 16.48
CA TRP A 65 -18.11 -10.29 17.88
C TRP A 65 -17.20 -11.35 18.50
N VAL A 66 -16.13 -10.91 19.15
CA VAL A 66 -15.17 -11.81 19.78
C VAL A 66 -15.14 -11.56 21.28
N ARG A 67 -15.44 -12.58 22.05
CA ARG A 67 -15.29 -12.57 23.51
C ARG A 67 -14.33 -13.64 23.97
N THR A 68 -13.66 -13.39 25.07
CA THR A 68 -12.80 -14.35 25.76
C THR A 68 -13.58 -15.00 26.88
N GLU A 69 -13.49 -16.32 27.00
CA GLU A 69 -13.98 -17.08 28.17
C GLU A 69 -12.84 -17.92 28.73
N ALA A 70 -12.35 -17.51 29.89
CA ALA A 70 -11.32 -18.25 30.62
C ALA A 70 -11.95 -19.47 31.35
N ASP A 71 -11.31 -20.62 31.25
CA ASP A 71 -11.67 -21.83 31.95
C ASP A 71 -10.58 -22.13 32.99
N PRO A 72 -10.87 -22.02 34.29
CA PRO A 72 -9.89 -22.30 35.35
C PRO A 72 -9.36 -23.72 35.33
N ALA A 73 -10.13 -24.66 34.77
CA ALA A 73 -9.74 -26.07 34.67
C ALA A 73 -8.80 -26.36 33.49
N GLN A 74 -8.70 -25.44 32.56
CA GLN A 74 -7.84 -25.54 31.37
C GLN A 74 -7.17 -24.20 31.11
N PRO A 75 -6.14 -23.81 31.88
CA PRO A 75 -5.37 -22.61 31.59
C PRO A 75 -4.72 -22.71 30.21
N ALA A 76 -4.57 -21.58 29.54
CA ALA A 76 -3.82 -21.54 28.31
C ALA A 76 -2.37 -22.00 28.58
N PRO A 77 -1.76 -22.86 27.74
CA PRO A 77 -0.41 -23.34 27.97
C PRO A 77 0.59 -22.20 28.05
N ASP A 78 1.35 -22.17 29.13
CA ASP A 78 2.49 -21.29 29.31
C ASP A 78 3.71 -21.82 28.52
N GLY A 79 4.37 -20.95 27.77
CA GLY A 79 5.78 -21.13 27.36
C GLY A 79 6.09 -22.25 26.36
N SER A 80 5.12 -22.77 25.61
CA SER A 80 5.40 -23.69 24.50
C SER A 80 5.63 -22.91 23.18
N ASP A 81 6.33 -23.53 22.21
CA ASP A 81 6.51 -23.03 20.83
C ASP A 81 5.18 -22.67 20.12
N ASP A 82 4.10 -22.93 20.77
CA ASP A 82 2.71 -22.76 20.36
C ASP A 82 1.98 -21.61 21.06
N ALA A 83 2.66 -20.69 21.75
CA ALA A 83 2.02 -19.54 22.39
C ALA A 83 1.55 -18.50 21.37
N ASP A 84 0.46 -17.77 21.71
CA ASP A 84 0.01 -16.64 20.91
C ASP A 84 1.07 -15.52 20.89
N ALA A 85 1.26 -14.88 19.76
CA ALA A 85 2.11 -13.70 19.67
C ALA A 85 1.46 -12.53 20.43
N VAL A 86 2.15 -11.98 21.43
CA VAL A 86 1.71 -10.82 22.22
C VAL A 86 2.89 -9.90 22.51
N ILE A 87 2.64 -8.60 22.70
CA ILE A 87 3.67 -7.64 23.07
C ILE A 87 3.64 -7.41 24.58
N THR A 88 4.66 -7.90 25.25
CA THR A 88 4.80 -7.81 26.72
C THR A 88 5.91 -6.86 27.15
N SER A 89 6.85 -6.53 26.24
CA SER A 89 7.98 -5.63 26.54
C SER A 89 8.24 -4.67 25.37
N VAL A 90 8.82 -3.53 25.68
CA VAL A 90 9.23 -2.52 24.70
C VAL A 90 10.75 -2.48 24.62
N PRO A 91 11.37 -2.73 23.45
CA PRO A 91 12.82 -2.69 23.31
C PRO A 91 13.40 -1.33 23.74
N GLY A 92 14.30 -1.34 24.70
CA GLY A 92 15.08 -0.15 25.13
C GLY A 92 14.63 0.54 26.45
N LYS A 93 13.55 0.11 27.09
CA LYS A 93 13.23 0.53 28.47
C LYS A 93 13.72 -0.54 29.45
N ARG A 94 14.76 -0.23 30.24
CA ARG A 94 15.09 -1.02 31.43
C ARG A 94 14.03 -0.71 32.50
N SER A 95 13.45 -1.73 33.11
CA SER A 95 12.63 -1.58 34.31
C SER A 95 13.50 -0.98 35.43
N SER A 96 13.15 0.22 35.89
CA SER A 96 13.74 0.80 37.09
C SER A 96 13.11 0.11 38.31
N GLY A 97 13.86 -0.77 38.95
CA GLY A 97 13.51 -1.37 40.24
C GLY A 97 14.01 -2.81 40.32
N ASP A 98 15.23 -2.94 40.79
CA ASP A 98 15.69 -3.79 41.87
C ASP A 98 17.22 -3.97 41.74
N ASP A 99 17.93 -3.21 42.59
CA ASP A 99 19.24 -3.60 43.08
C ASP A 99 19.01 -4.61 44.22
N ASP A 100 19.41 -5.84 44.06
CA ASP A 100 20.33 -6.57 44.92
C ASP A 100 20.36 -8.11 44.64
N ASP A 101 21.60 -8.57 44.64
CA ASP A 101 22.18 -9.85 45.06
C ASP A 101 22.08 -11.08 44.16
N SER A 102 23.24 -11.34 43.65
CA SER A 102 23.90 -12.63 43.30
C SER A 102 23.14 -13.95 43.43
N SER A 103 22.95 -14.62 42.34
CA SER A 103 23.49 -15.98 42.12
C SER A 103 23.18 -16.45 40.69
N GLY A 104 24.21 -16.96 40.01
CA GLY A 104 24.17 -17.31 38.60
C GLY A 104 23.19 -18.44 38.28
N LEU A 105 22.48 -18.20 37.22
CA LEU A 105 22.00 -19.24 36.32
C LEU A 105 22.11 -18.68 34.88
N THR A 106 22.74 -19.49 34.05
CA THR A 106 23.13 -19.27 32.68
C THR A 106 21.97 -18.82 31.80
N GLU A 107 22.13 -17.69 31.12
CA GLU A 107 21.36 -17.29 29.94
C GLU A 107 21.45 -18.39 28.87
N ALA A 108 20.37 -19.10 28.66
CA ALA A 108 20.19 -19.83 27.41
C ALA A 108 19.79 -18.80 26.35
N GLU A 109 20.76 -18.34 25.56
CA GLU A 109 20.55 -17.63 24.33
C GLU A 109 19.66 -18.48 23.39
N LEU A 110 18.39 -18.13 23.27
CA LEU A 110 17.57 -18.59 22.16
C LEU A 110 18.10 -17.95 20.87
N GLN A 111 18.87 -18.72 20.16
CA GLN A 111 19.35 -18.38 18.83
C GLN A 111 18.17 -18.41 17.84
N PRO A 112 17.99 -17.40 16.97
CA PRO A 112 16.96 -17.42 15.94
C PRO A 112 17.51 -18.18 14.73
N SER A 113 17.55 -19.51 14.78
CA SER A 113 18.13 -20.34 13.72
C SER A 113 17.14 -20.99 12.76
N ASP A 114 15.82 -20.79 12.90
CA ASP A 114 14.85 -21.53 12.09
C ASP A 114 13.90 -20.70 11.21
N LEU A 115 14.27 -19.44 10.91
CA LEU A 115 13.62 -18.68 9.85
C LEU A 115 14.68 -18.19 8.85
N PRO A 116 14.57 -18.50 7.55
CA PRO A 116 15.52 -18.01 6.56
C PRO A 116 15.28 -16.52 6.28
N LEU A 117 16.05 -15.65 6.93
CA LEU A 117 16.13 -14.23 6.59
C LEU A 117 17.37 -13.98 5.72
N PRO A 118 17.25 -13.30 4.60
CA PRO A 118 18.42 -12.88 3.82
C PRO A 118 19.12 -11.72 4.51
N ARG A 119 20.42 -11.91 4.78
CA ARG A 119 21.32 -10.86 5.28
C ARG A 119 21.51 -9.78 4.20
N SER A 120 21.15 -8.53 4.47
CA SER A 120 21.85 -7.39 3.93
C SER A 120 21.91 -6.26 4.96
N ARG A 121 23.13 -5.95 5.40
CA ARG A 121 23.43 -4.78 6.22
C ARG A 121 23.25 -3.52 5.37
N ARG A 122 22.36 -2.61 5.79
CA ARG A 122 22.55 -1.15 5.69
C ARG A 122 21.51 -0.42 6.56
N SER A 123 21.99 0.49 7.38
CA SER A 123 21.37 1.40 8.34
C SER A 123 19.87 1.71 8.13
N ARG A 124 19.04 1.27 9.06
CA ARG A 124 17.63 1.66 9.17
C ARG A 124 17.52 2.92 10.02
N ARG A 125 17.10 4.03 9.42
CA ARG A 125 16.56 5.18 10.17
C ARG A 125 15.07 4.91 10.43
N ARG A 126 14.64 5.23 11.66
CA ARG A 126 13.33 4.92 12.23
C ARG A 126 12.25 5.85 11.66
N PRO A 127 11.01 5.38 11.42
CA PRO A 127 9.85 6.22 11.16
C PRO A 127 9.33 6.80 12.50
N ALA A 128 9.89 7.91 12.94
CA ALA A 128 9.47 8.56 14.18
C ALA A 128 8.16 9.35 14.07
N ASP A 129 7.75 9.74 12.86
CA ASP A 129 6.62 10.67 12.67
C ASP A 129 5.23 10.01 12.66
N LEU A 130 5.13 8.73 12.25
CA LEU A 130 3.86 7.98 12.40
C LEU A 130 3.51 7.77 13.88
N LEU A 131 4.52 7.44 14.68
CA LEU A 131 4.39 7.34 16.14
C LEU A 131 4.00 8.67 16.79
N ARG A 132 4.49 9.80 16.26
CA ARG A 132 4.19 11.12 16.79
C ARG A 132 2.73 11.54 16.56
N ARG A 133 2.16 11.23 15.42
CA ARG A 133 0.73 11.50 15.13
C ARG A 133 -0.20 10.65 15.99
N VAL A 134 0.16 9.39 16.25
CA VAL A 134 -0.58 8.52 17.17
C VAL A 134 -0.46 9.03 18.61
N THR A 135 0.73 9.47 19.04
CA THR A 135 0.96 9.99 20.39
C THR A 135 0.33 11.36 20.65
N GLU A 136 0.27 12.24 19.65
CA GLU A 136 -0.30 13.59 19.84
C GLU A 136 -1.83 13.55 19.84
N ARG A 137 -2.49 12.68 19.04
CA ARG A 137 -3.96 12.48 19.08
C ARG A 137 -4.45 11.84 20.39
N ASN A 138 -3.67 10.94 20.96
CA ASN A 138 -4.09 10.19 22.15
C ASN A 138 -3.84 10.91 23.47
N ARG A 139 -3.19 12.09 23.48
CA ARG A 139 -2.87 12.81 24.73
C ARG A 139 -3.98 13.72 25.24
N GLU A 140 -4.90 14.15 24.38
CA GLU A 140 -5.90 15.16 24.77
C GLU A 140 -7.24 14.57 25.23
N ASP A 141 -7.52 13.25 24.96
CA ASP A 141 -8.84 12.63 25.16
C ASP A 141 -8.81 11.31 25.98
N GLU A 142 -7.76 11.04 26.77
CA GLU A 142 -7.63 9.77 27.50
C GLU A 142 -8.29 9.79 28.87
N ILE A 143 -9.22 8.84 29.09
CA ILE A 143 -9.66 8.47 30.45
C ILE A 143 -8.60 7.52 31.02
N GLU A 144 -7.79 7.98 31.99
CA GLU A 144 -6.78 7.16 32.65
C GLU A 144 -7.40 5.94 33.33
N ALA A 145 -6.87 4.76 33.02
CA ALA A 145 -7.18 3.56 33.77
C ALA A 145 -6.53 3.63 35.16
N PRO A 146 -7.19 3.14 36.22
CA PRO A 146 -6.59 3.11 37.55
C PRO A 146 -5.36 2.21 37.58
N ALA A 147 -4.36 2.61 38.36
CA ALA A 147 -3.09 1.99 38.69
C ALA A 147 -2.42 1.02 37.69
N ASP A 148 -1.15 1.20 37.43
CA ASP A 148 -0.34 0.43 36.46
C ASP A 148 -0.25 -1.07 36.85
N PRO A 149 -0.94 -1.99 36.14
CA PRO A 149 -0.93 -3.39 36.49
C PRO A 149 0.41 -4.04 36.15
N SER A 150 0.76 -5.09 36.90
CA SER A 150 1.90 -5.93 36.58
C SER A 150 1.76 -6.59 35.20
N LEU A 151 2.86 -7.02 34.61
CA LEU A 151 2.86 -7.78 33.35
C LEU A 151 1.98 -9.04 33.43
N GLU A 152 1.99 -9.67 34.59
CA GLU A 152 1.25 -10.89 34.89
C GLU A 152 -0.27 -10.70 34.80
N GLU A 153 -0.79 -9.51 35.19
CA GLU A 153 -2.21 -9.21 35.08
C GLU A 153 -2.71 -9.08 33.65
N GLU A 154 -1.87 -8.60 32.74
CA GLU A 154 -2.23 -8.51 31.32
C GLU A 154 -2.29 -9.90 30.66
N LEU A 155 -1.50 -10.86 31.13
CA LEU A 155 -1.51 -12.24 30.65
C LEU A 155 -2.57 -13.09 31.39
N PHE A 156 -3.76 -12.57 31.55
CA PHE A 156 -4.83 -13.07 32.36
C PHE A 156 -5.29 -14.52 32.04
N LEU A 157 -5.04 -15.01 30.81
CA LEU A 157 -5.38 -16.40 30.46
C LEU A 157 -4.39 -17.42 31.04
N ALA A 158 -3.15 -17.01 31.30
CA ALA A 158 -2.10 -17.86 31.83
C ALA A 158 -2.20 -18.01 33.38
N ASN A 159 -2.68 -16.98 34.07
CA ASN A 159 -2.51 -16.84 35.53
C ASN A 159 -3.71 -17.29 36.39
N GLY A 160 -4.75 -17.81 35.78
CA GLY A 160 -5.96 -18.16 36.55
C GLY A 160 -6.59 -16.97 37.30
N SER A 161 -6.38 -15.76 36.80
CA SER A 161 -6.75 -14.47 37.42
C SER A 161 -8.25 -14.27 37.68
N GLY A 162 -9.06 -15.17 37.18
CA GLY A 162 -10.52 -15.08 37.28
C GLY A 162 -11.12 -14.00 36.37
N ILE A 163 -10.34 -13.43 35.43
CA ILE A 163 -10.79 -12.46 34.45
C ILE A 163 -11.50 -13.19 33.30
N CYS A 164 -12.63 -12.67 32.85
CA CYS A 164 -13.46 -13.26 31.81
C CYS A 164 -13.83 -14.74 32.07
N LEU A 165 -14.14 -15.11 33.32
CA LEU A 165 -14.56 -16.46 33.65
C LEU A 165 -15.83 -16.87 32.91
N ALA A 166 -15.83 -18.05 32.31
CA ALA A 166 -16.94 -18.61 31.58
C ALA A 166 -18.25 -18.54 32.40
N GLY A 167 -19.31 -18.00 31.83
CA GLY A 167 -20.60 -17.79 32.48
C GLY A 167 -20.67 -16.65 33.50
N GLY A 168 -19.55 -15.95 33.77
CA GLY A 168 -19.52 -14.80 34.66
C GLY A 168 -19.91 -13.50 33.96
N HIS A 169 -20.39 -12.50 34.72
CA HIS A 169 -20.75 -11.17 34.21
C HIS A 169 -19.56 -10.48 33.53
N GLY A 170 -18.35 -10.65 34.07
CA GLY A 170 -17.12 -10.08 33.47
C GLY A 170 -16.82 -10.57 32.05
N ALA A 171 -17.19 -11.83 31.74
CA ALA A 171 -17.03 -12.42 30.41
C ALA A 171 -18.13 -12.01 29.41
N ALA A 172 -19.24 -11.47 29.88
CA ALA A 172 -20.30 -10.95 29.01
C ALA A 172 -19.83 -9.70 28.24
N PHE A 173 -20.43 -9.44 27.07
CA PHE A 173 -20.22 -8.17 26.39
C PHE A 173 -20.61 -7.01 27.32
N ALA A 174 -19.89 -5.92 27.21
CA ALA A 174 -20.10 -4.75 28.05
C ALA A 174 -21.56 -4.28 27.92
N ASP A 175 -22.18 -3.95 29.06
CA ASP A 175 -23.60 -3.58 29.14
C ASP A 175 -23.94 -2.45 28.17
N ASP A 176 -23.01 -1.52 27.98
CA ASP A 176 -23.12 -0.41 27.06
C ASP A 176 -23.15 -0.79 25.58
N ILE A 177 -22.68 -1.97 25.18
CA ILE A 177 -22.59 -2.43 23.78
C ILE A 177 -23.43 -3.69 23.52
N ALA A 178 -23.86 -4.38 24.55
CA ALA A 178 -24.55 -5.65 24.44
C ALA A 178 -25.84 -5.59 23.59
N SER A 179 -26.53 -4.45 23.59
CA SER A 179 -27.73 -4.20 22.77
C SER A 179 -27.46 -4.17 21.26
N GLU A 180 -26.20 -3.97 20.85
CA GLU A 180 -25.80 -3.95 19.44
C GLU A 180 -25.57 -5.35 18.86
N VAL A 181 -25.41 -6.36 19.70
CA VAL A 181 -25.20 -7.75 19.29
C VAL A 181 -26.51 -8.35 18.81
N ARG A 182 -26.58 -8.74 17.53
CA ARG A 182 -27.77 -9.36 16.93
C ARG A 182 -27.57 -10.86 16.74
N SER A 183 -28.67 -11.59 16.69
CA SER A 183 -28.65 -13.06 16.40
C SER A 183 -28.11 -13.38 15.00
N SER A 184 -28.14 -12.44 14.07
CA SER A 184 -27.56 -12.57 12.73
C SER A 184 -26.04 -12.41 12.69
N ASP A 185 -25.43 -11.84 13.74
CA ASP A 185 -24.01 -11.58 13.80
C ASP A 185 -23.23 -12.86 14.12
N ILE A 186 -21.95 -12.88 13.75
CA ILE A 186 -21.06 -13.98 14.08
C ILE A 186 -20.53 -13.74 15.49
N ILE A 187 -20.75 -14.68 16.40
CA ILE A 187 -20.20 -14.63 17.75
C ILE A 187 -19.12 -15.70 17.88
N VAL A 188 -17.90 -15.25 18.23
CA VAL A 188 -16.74 -16.11 18.47
C VAL A 188 -16.37 -16.06 19.95
N THR A 189 -16.42 -17.19 20.60
CA THR A 189 -15.91 -17.36 21.95
C THR A 189 -14.53 -18.01 21.87
N LYS A 190 -13.51 -17.33 22.38
CA LYS A 190 -12.12 -17.80 22.35
C LYS A 190 -11.58 -18.10 23.75
N ARG A 191 -10.63 -19.02 23.81
CA ARG A 191 -9.86 -19.40 25.01
C ARG A 191 -8.37 -19.05 24.89
N TRP A 192 -7.97 -18.50 23.76
CA TRP A 192 -6.63 -18.02 23.43
C TRP A 192 -6.66 -16.52 23.21
N TYR A 193 -5.50 -15.87 23.12
CA TYR A 193 -5.47 -14.43 22.79
C TYR A 193 -5.89 -14.17 21.35
N SER A 194 -5.50 -15.01 20.39
CA SER A 194 -6.00 -14.91 19.02
C SER A 194 -7.44 -15.40 18.87
N ALA A 195 -8.25 -14.68 18.12
CA ALA A 195 -9.63 -15.07 17.79
C ALA A 195 -9.70 -16.20 16.76
N LEU A 196 -8.64 -16.45 16.00
CA LEU A 196 -8.60 -17.51 14.99
C LEU A 196 -8.19 -18.85 15.60
N ARG A 197 -7.41 -18.81 16.68
CA ARG A 197 -6.86 -20.01 17.29
C ARG A 197 -7.91 -20.80 18.06
N GLY A 198 -8.02 -22.10 17.77
CA GLY A 198 -8.96 -22.99 18.43
C GLY A 198 -10.44 -22.63 18.23
N THR A 199 -10.74 -21.85 17.18
CA THR A 199 -12.11 -21.46 16.81
C THR A 199 -12.38 -21.76 15.34
N ASN A 200 -13.64 -21.67 14.93
CA ASN A 200 -14.03 -21.82 13.54
C ASN A 200 -13.94 -20.50 12.74
N LEU A 201 -13.34 -19.45 13.30
CA LEU A 201 -13.35 -18.13 12.66
C LEU A 201 -12.67 -18.14 11.28
N LEU A 202 -11.50 -18.75 11.17
CA LEU A 202 -10.79 -18.81 9.88
C LEU A 202 -11.63 -19.51 8.80
N LEU A 203 -12.28 -20.61 9.14
CA LEU A 203 -13.18 -21.31 8.22
C LEU A 203 -14.35 -20.40 7.83
N THR A 204 -14.93 -19.70 8.79
CA THR A 204 -16.03 -18.75 8.56
C THR A 204 -15.61 -17.61 7.63
N LEU A 205 -14.42 -17.03 7.83
CA LEU A 205 -13.90 -15.99 6.95
C LEU A 205 -13.72 -16.51 5.52
N ARG A 206 -13.14 -17.69 5.36
CA ARG A 206 -12.93 -18.31 4.04
C ARG A 206 -14.23 -18.67 3.34
N THR A 207 -15.19 -19.28 4.02
CA THR A 207 -16.48 -19.67 3.44
C THR A 207 -17.35 -18.48 3.05
N ARG A 208 -17.16 -17.34 3.70
CA ARG A 208 -17.83 -16.08 3.37
C ARG A 208 -17.00 -15.17 2.46
N LEU A 209 -15.85 -15.64 1.96
CA LEU A 209 -14.94 -14.89 1.09
C LEU A 209 -14.52 -13.54 1.70
N ILE A 210 -14.39 -13.48 3.02
CA ILE A 210 -13.95 -12.28 3.73
C ILE A 210 -12.43 -12.19 3.60
N THR A 211 -11.93 -11.18 2.92
CA THR A 211 -10.52 -10.92 2.68
C THR A 211 -10.00 -9.67 3.39
N GLU A 212 -10.91 -8.85 3.94
CA GLU A 212 -10.58 -7.62 4.64
C GLU A 212 -11.26 -7.58 6.01
N LEU A 213 -10.47 -7.34 7.05
CA LEU A 213 -10.94 -7.19 8.42
C LEU A 213 -10.70 -5.77 8.92
N PHE A 214 -11.77 -5.10 9.32
CA PHE A 214 -11.73 -3.86 10.08
C PHE A 214 -11.74 -4.22 11.56
N VAL A 215 -10.68 -3.87 12.27
CA VAL A 215 -10.42 -4.35 13.63
C VAL A 215 -10.60 -3.23 14.64
N CYS A 216 -11.44 -3.47 15.65
CA CYS A 216 -11.64 -2.60 16.81
C CYS A 216 -11.76 -3.42 18.09
N GLY A 217 -11.75 -2.74 19.26
CA GLY A 217 -11.90 -3.38 20.57
C GLY A 217 -10.63 -3.35 21.42
N CYS A 218 -10.42 -4.34 22.31
CA CYS A 218 -9.28 -4.38 23.24
C CYS A 218 -8.83 -5.84 23.55
N ILE A 219 -7.63 -6.06 24.01
CA ILE A 219 -6.55 -5.14 24.35
C ILE A 219 -5.56 -5.12 23.19
N SER A 220 -5.08 -3.93 22.82
CA SER A 220 -4.27 -3.69 21.59
C SER A 220 -3.05 -4.60 21.46
N ASN A 221 -2.23 -4.71 22.51
CA ASN A 221 -0.97 -5.46 22.52
C ASN A 221 -1.13 -6.96 22.77
N ILE A 222 -2.33 -7.44 23.04
CA ILE A 222 -2.63 -8.84 23.36
C ILE A 222 -3.63 -9.40 22.35
N SER A 223 -4.94 -9.30 22.60
CA SER A 223 -5.97 -9.96 21.77
C SER A 223 -6.08 -9.37 20.37
N VAL A 224 -5.97 -8.05 20.23
CA VAL A 224 -5.96 -7.38 18.92
C VAL A 224 -4.71 -7.80 18.15
N TYR A 225 -3.54 -7.68 18.79
CA TYR A 225 -2.25 -8.04 18.17
C TYR A 225 -2.20 -9.51 17.75
N ALA A 226 -2.54 -10.45 18.65
CA ALA A 226 -2.52 -11.88 18.35
C ALA A 226 -3.48 -12.24 17.20
N THR A 227 -4.67 -11.64 17.18
CA THR A 227 -5.66 -11.87 16.11
C THR A 227 -5.17 -11.30 14.78
N ALA A 228 -4.60 -10.10 14.80
CA ALA A 228 -4.04 -9.46 13.60
C ALA A 228 -2.86 -10.27 13.05
N ALA A 229 -1.95 -10.73 13.92
CA ALA A 229 -0.79 -11.52 13.51
C ALA A 229 -1.19 -12.81 12.80
N GLU A 230 -2.18 -13.52 13.34
CA GLU A 230 -2.65 -14.76 12.74
C GLU A 230 -3.46 -14.50 11.47
N ALA A 231 -4.32 -13.48 11.43
CA ALA A 231 -5.06 -13.09 10.24
C ALA A 231 -4.11 -12.70 9.09
N ALA A 232 -3.05 -11.95 9.37
CA ALA A 232 -2.02 -11.58 8.39
C ALA A 232 -1.31 -12.81 7.82
N ARG A 233 -1.00 -13.82 8.65
CA ARG A 233 -0.42 -15.10 8.18
C ARG A 233 -1.33 -15.84 7.20
N HIS A 234 -2.64 -15.62 7.28
CA HIS A 234 -3.63 -16.20 6.37
C HIS A 234 -3.96 -15.31 5.17
N GLY A 235 -3.21 -14.22 4.96
CA GLY A 235 -3.36 -13.31 3.81
C GLY A 235 -4.59 -12.41 3.88
N ILE A 236 -5.14 -12.17 5.08
CA ILE A 236 -6.27 -11.28 5.28
C ILE A 236 -5.75 -9.86 5.46
N THR A 237 -6.28 -8.91 4.71
CA THR A 237 -5.95 -7.50 4.85
C THR A 237 -6.56 -6.94 6.13
N ILE A 238 -5.77 -6.18 6.90
CA ILE A 238 -6.15 -5.69 8.22
C ILE A 238 -6.21 -4.17 8.19
N TYR A 239 -7.36 -3.61 8.58
CA TYR A 239 -7.55 -2.19 8.87
C TYR A 239 -7.75 -2.02 10.37
N LEU A 240 -6.79 -1.40 11.05
CA LEU A 240 -6.86 -1.08 12.48
C LEU A 240 -7.55 0.28 12.60
N ILE A 241 -8.71 0.32 13.28
CA ILE A 241 -9.41 1.58 13.53
C ILE A 241 -8.85 2.17 14.82
N ASP A 242 -7.83 3.04 14.69
CA ASP A 242 -6.99 3.54 15.77
C ASP A 242 -7.77 4.09 16.96
N ASP A 243 -8.71 4.98 16.70
CA ASP A 243 -9.57 5.61 17.70
C ASP A 243 -10.73 4.72 18.20
N CYS A 244 -10.73 3.44 17.81
CA CYS A 244 -11.63 2.38 18.28
C CYS A 244 -10.89 1.21 18.95
N ILE A 245 -9.62 1.38 19.33
CA ILE A 245 -8.80 0.36 20.00
C ILE A 245 -8.39 0.80 21.40
N GLY A 246 -8.76 -0.01 22.40
CA GLY A 246 -8.41 0.19 23.81
C GLY A 246 -7.13 -0.54 24.21
N TYR A 247 -6.44 -0.02 25.25
CA TYR A 247 -5.16 -0.51 25.73
C TYR A 247 -5.02 -0.33 27.25
N ARG A 248 -3.98 -0.90 27.83
CA ARG A 248 -3.66 -0.70 29.25
C ARG A 248 -2.42 0.17 29.46
N LYS A 249 -1.34 -0.11 28.73
CA LYS A 249 -0.11 0.65 28.76
C LYS A 249 0.14 1.29 27.39
N LEU A 250 0.32 2.61 27.36
CA LEU A 250 0.48 3.38 26.14
C LEU A 250 1.72 2.94 25.33
N ASP A 251 2.83 2.68 26.01
CA ASP A 251 4.08 2.24 25.36
C ASP A 251 3.93 0.87 24.68
N ARG A 252 3.22 -0.08 25.28
CA ARG A 252 2.91 -1.38 24.68
C ARG A 252 1.91 -1.26 23.53
N HIS A 253 0.93 -0.38 23.66
CA HIS A 253 0.00 -0.06 22.59
C HIS A 253 0.76 0.48 21.37
N GLN A 254 1.60 1.49 21.57
CA GLN A 254 2.39 2.09 20.49
C GLN A 254 3.31 1.08 19.80
N GLU A 255 3.98 0.20 20.57
CA GLU A 255 4.82 -0.85 19.98
C GLU A 255 3.97 -1.87 19.22
N ALA A 256 2.80 -2.27 19.74
CA ALA A 256 1.89 -3.19 19.07
C ALA A 256 1.36 -2.60 17.75
N MET A 257 0.87 -1.36 17.75
CA MET A 257 0.38 -0.68 16.56
C MET A 257 1.49 -0.55 15.51
N LYS A 258 2.69 -0.17 15.94
CA LYS A 258 3.86 -0.08 15.07
C LYS A 258 4.21 -1.42 14.43
N GLN A 259 4.26 -2.50 15.21
CA GLN A 259 4.58 -3.83 14.68
C GLN A 259 3.50 -4.36 13.73
N MET A 260 2.22 -4.13 14.03
CA MET A 260 1.13 -4.51 13.11
C MET A 260 1.25 -3.80 11.75
N VAL A 261 1.64 -2.52 11.75
CA VAL A 261 1.85 -1.77 10.51
C VAL A 261 3.14 -2.20 9.80
N GLU A 262 4.28 -2.29 10.53
CA GLU A 262 5.59 -2.54 9.91
C GLU A 262 5.80 -3.99 9.45
N TYR A 263 5.32 -4.97 10.23
CA TYR A 263 5.59 -6.39 9.97
C TYR A 263 4.40 -7.17 9.41
N MET A 264 3.16 -6.76 9.75
CA MET A 264 1.96 -7.46 9.27
C MET A 264 1.31 -6.75 8.09
N GLY A 265 1.76 -5.54 7.75
CA GLY A 265 1.21 -4.76 6.63
C GLY A 265 -0.20 -4.22 6.92
N ALA A 266 -0.58 -4.09 8.19
CA ALA A 266 -1.87 -3.53 8.56
C ALA A 266 -1.97 -2.04 8.22
N TYR A 267 -3.17 -1.61 7.85
CA TYR A 267 -3.49 -0.20 7.61
C TYR A 267 -4.02 0.42 8.89
N LEU A 268 -3.42 1.52 9.32
CA LEU A 268 -3.92 2.32 10.43
C LEU A 268 -4.84 3.40 9.89
N ILE A 269 -6.11 3.38 10.28
CA ILE A 269 -7.14 4.29 9.80
C ILE A 269 -7.94 4.86 10.98
N SER A 270 -8.49 6.05 10.82
CA SER A 270 -9.45 6.63 11.76
C SER A 270 -10.85 6.05 11.58
N PHE A 271 -11.74 6.30 12.55
CA PHE A 271 -13.17 5.98 12.43
C PHE A 271 -13.81 6.62 11.19
N ASP A 272 -13.49 7.89 10.91
CA ASP A 272 -14.06 8.60 9.77
C ASP A 272 -13.60 8.01 8.44
N GLU A 273 -12.34 7.60 8.34
CA GLU A 273 -11.80 6.89 7.17
C GLU A 273 -12.45 5.51 6.99
N ALA A 274 -12.66 4.79 8.10
CA ALA A 274 -13.38 3.52 8.07
C ALA A 274 -14.83 3.71 7.58
N MET A 275 -15.55 4.70 8.10
CA MET A 275 -16.92 5.03 7.66
C MET A 275 -16.97 5.36 6.17
N LYS A 276 -16.06 6.18 5.67
CA LYS A 276 -15.97 6.51 4.24
C LYS A 276 -15.78 5.28 3.36
N ARG A 277 -14.89 4.37 3.77
CA ARG A 277 -14.65 3.11 3.02
C ARG A 277 -15.88 2.19 2.99
N ILE A 278 -16.62 2.13 4.09
CA ILE A 278 -17.76 1.22 4.25
C ILE A 278 -18.99 1.72 3.49
N THR A 279 -19.32 3.01 3.61
CA THR A 279 -20.56 3.57 3.07
C THR A 279 -20.53 3.76 1.55
N GLY A 280 -19.42 3.42 0.90
CA GLY A 280 -19.32 3.55 -0.57
C GLY A 280 -19.47 4.99 -1.06
N ASN A 281 -19.34 5.99 -0.16
CA ASN A 281 -19.32 7.41 -0.54
C ASN A 281 -18.03 7.77 -1.29
N SER A 282 -17.53 6.81 -2.07
CA SER A 282 -16.46 6.96 -3.06
C SER A 282 -16.96 7.48 -4.41
N GLN A 283 -18.22 7.91 -4.50
CA GLN A 283 -18.62 8.72 -5.65
C GLN A 283 -18.21 10.17 -5.37
N GLY A 284 -16.95 10.50 -5.70
CA GLY A 284 -16.48 11.86 -5.88
C GLY A 284 -15.70 12.51 -4.75
N GLU A 285 -15.19 11.78 -3.73
CA GLU A 285 -14.20 12.35 -2.82
C GLU A 285 -12.98 11.44 -2.69
N MET A 286 -11.84 12.02 -3.01
CA MET A 286 -10.48 11.48 -3.11
C MET A 286 -10.15 10.53 -1.95
N THR A 287 -9.74 9.31 -2.31
CA THR A 287 -8.73 8.56 -1.55
C THR A 287 -7.69 9.54 -1.01
N ASP A 288 -7.09 9.27 0.18
CA ASP A 288 -6.01 10.09 0.74
C ASP A 288 -5.20 10.71 -0.39
N ALA A 289 -5.08 12.04 -0.36
CA ALA A 289 -4.49 12.79 -1.47
C ALA A 289 -3.17 12.14 -1.88
N ILE A 290 -3.14 11.53 -3.06
CA ILE A 290 -1.93 10.89 -3.56
C ILE A 290 -0.95 11.98 -3.93
N GLY A 291 0.26 11.90 -3.39
CA GLY A 291 1.32 12.88 -3.62
C GLY A 291 0.93 14.25 -3.06
N GLU A 292 0.94 15.28 -3.92
CA GLU A 292 0.59 16.67 -3.58
C GLU A 292 -0.93 16.93 -3.64
N GLY A 293 -1.75 15.89 -3.83
CA GLY A 293 -3.21 16.01 -3.92
C GLY A 293 -3.74 16.24 -5.33
N ASP A 294 -2.86 16.34 -6.33
CA ASP A 294 -3.21 16.45 -7.75
C ASP A 294 -3.22 15.10 -8.48
N SER A 295 -3.09 14.01 -7.73
CA SER A 295 -3.02 12.64 -8.23
C SER A 295 -4.12 11.77 -7.63
N HIS A 296 -4.62 10.81 -8.40
CA HIS A 296 -5.67 9.90 -7.94
C HIS A 296 -5.62 8.56 -8.66
N LEU A 297 -6.14 7.52 -8.01
CA LEU A 297 -6.28 6.18 -8.57
C LEU A 297 -7.72 5.95 -9.01
N VAL A 298 -7.90 5.50 -10.25
CA VAL A 298 -9.17 5.06 -10.81
C VAL A 298 -9.21 3.55 -10.79
N HIS A 299 -10.16 2.99 -10.06
CA HIS A 299 -10.47 1.56 -10.10
C HIS A 299 -11.46 1.28 -11.23
N ASP A 300 -11.46 0.05 -11.73
CA ASP A 300 -12.34 -0.37 -12.84
C ASP A 300 -12.29 0.61 -14.03
N PHE A 301 -11.06 0.96 -14.44
CA PHE A 301 -10.77 1.92 -15.50
C PHE A 301 -11.51 1.63 -16.80
N LEU A 302 -11.60 0.36 -17.20
CA LEU A 302 -12.48 -0.10 -18.26
C LEU A 302 -13.77 -0.64 -17.65
N SER A 303 -14.91 0.00 -17.94
CA SER A 303 -16.22 -0.47 -17.50
C SER A 303 -16.64 -1.76 -18.24
N ASP A 304 -17.64 -2.46 -17.69
CA ASP A 304 -18.21 -3.67 -18.32
C ASP A 304 -18.86 -3.42 -19.69
N GLU A 305 -19.22 -2.16 -19.97
CA GLU A 305 -19.83 -1.76 -21.23
C GLU A 305 -18.83 -1.67 -22.40
N VAL A 306 -17.51 -1.58 -22.08
CA VAL A 306 -16.46 -1.53 -23.09
C VAL A 306 -16.18 -2.94 -23.58
N ASN A 307 -16.65 -3.26 -24.78
CA ASN A 307 -16.44 -4.56 -25.40
C ASN A 307 -15.10 -4.63 -26.15
N ALA A 308 -14.51 -5.84 -26.15
CA ALA A 308 -13.36 -6.11 -26.99
C ALA A 308 -13.76 -6.02 -28.48
N PRO A 309 -12.91 -5.44 -29.36
CA PRO A 309 -13.22 -5.31 -30.77
C PRO A 309 -13.68 -6.62 -31.39
N GLY A 310 -14.88 -6.60 -32.02
CA GLY A 310 -15.48 -7.76 -32.68
C GLY A 310 -16.09 -8.82 -31.76
N THR A 311 -16.27 -8.54 -30.48
CA THR A 311 -16.88 -9.47 -29.51
C THR A 311 -17.88 -8.76 -28.60
N THR A 312 -18.72 -9.54 -27.90
CA THR A 312 -19.64 -9.06 -26.86
C THR A 312 -19.06 -9.23 -25.44
N ARG A 313 -17.79 -9.62 -25.32
CA ARG A 313 -17.13 -9.81 -24.01
C ARG A 313 -16.56 -8.49 -23.53
N PRO A 314 -16.64 -8.19 -22.22
CA PRO A 314 -16.00 -7.02 -21.64
C PRO A 314 -14.51 -6.99 -21.97
N PHE A 315 -14.02 -5.83 -22.42
CA PHE A 315 -12.63 -5.69 -22.85
C PHE A 315 -11.65 -5.91 -21.71
N LYS A 316 -12.03 -5.53 -20.49
CA LYS A 316 -11.22 -5.73 -19.28
C LYS A 316 -10.81 -7.20 -19.03
N GLU A 317 -11.63 -8.17 -19.45
CA GLU A 317 -11.34 -9.59 -19.25
C GLU A 317 -10.28 -10.12 -20.23
N SER A 318 -10.19 -9.54 -21.42
CA SER A 318 -9.32 -10.02 -22.50
C SER A 318 -8.08 -9.14 -22.74
N ILE A 319 -8.03 -7.94 -22.13
CA ILE A 319 -7.02 -6.93 -22.42
C ILE A 319 -5.59 -7.40 -22.11
N PHE A 320 -5.41 -8.14 -21.01
CA PHE A 320 -4.07 -8.62 -20.62
C PHE A 320 -3.49 -9.54 -21.71
N ASP A 321 -4.26 -10.52 -22.17
CA ASP A 321 -3.85 -11.48 -23.22
C ASP A 321 -3.65 -10.77 -24.56
N LYS A 322 -4.52 -9.81 -24.90
CA LYS A 322 -4.37 -9.01 -26.12
C LYS A 322 -3.06 -8.20 -26.08
N LEU A 323 -2.75 -7.54 -24.98
CA LEU A 323 -1.50 -6.82 -24.83
C LEU A 323 -0.27 -7.74 -24.92
N CYS A 324 -0.32 -8.93 -24.33
CA CYS A 324 0.73 -9.93 -24.47
C CYS A 324 0.98 -10.34 -25.94
N ASN A 325 -0.07 -10.40 -26.75
CA ASN A 325 0.01 -10.83 -28.16
C ASN A 325 0.33 -9.69 -29.14
N GLU A 326 -0.16 -8.47 -28.87
CA GLU A 326 -0.03 -7.31 -29.77
C GLU A 326 1.25 -6.53 -29.55
N VAL A 327 1.75 -6.47 -28.30
CA VAL A 327 2.90 -5.63 -27.94
C VAL A 327 4.20 -6.38 -28.14
N ARG A 328 5.12 -5.78 -28.87
CA ARG A 328 6.47 -6.33 -29.12
C ARG A 328 7.41 -5.94 -27.98
N PHE A 329 7.36 -6.71 -26.90
CA PHE A 329 8.24 -6.54 -25.76
C PHE A 329 9.68 -6.93 -26.08
N GLN A 330 10.62 -6.14 -25.61
CA GLN A 330 12.05 -6.38 -25.75
C GLN A 330 12.82 -6.06 -24.47
N LYS A 331 14.02 -6.57 -24.37
CA LYS A 331 14.97 -6.21 -23.30
C LYS A 331 15.45 -4.78 -23.55
N MET A 332 15.67 -4.04 -22.47
CA MET A 332 16.25 -2.71 -22.52
C MET A 332 17.51 -2.67 -21.67
N LEU A 333 18.52 -1.99 -22.18
CA LEU A 333 19.79 -1.76 -21.47
C LEU A 333 19.75 -0.41 -20.78
N HIS A 334 20.22 -0.38 -19.57
CA HIS A 334 20.55 0.80 -18.78
C HIS A 334 22.06 0.85 -18.58
N ALA A 335 22.63 2.00 -18.24
CA ALA A 335 24.07 2.14 -17.98
C ALA A 335 24.65 1.12 -16.98
N THR A 336 23.83 0.58 -16.09
CA THR A 336 24.21 -0.43 -15.07
C THR A 336 23.90 -1.87 -15.47
N GLY A 337 23.37 -2.12 -16.66
CA GLY A 337 23.02 -3.45 -17.16
C GLY A 337 21.57 -3.58 -17.66
N GLU A 338 21.11 -4.82 -17.85
CA GLU A 338 19.73 -5.09 -18.31
C GLU A 338 18.72 -4.72 -17.24
N VAL A 339 17.65 -3.98 -17.63
CA VAL A 339 16.56 -3.66 -16.71
C VAL A 339 15.74 -4.91 -16.38
N PRO A 340 15.32 -5.10 -15.12
CA PRO A 340 14.60 -6.30 -14.68
C PRO A 340 13.11 -6.26 -15.06
N ARG A 341 12.81 -6.11 -16.33
CA ARG A 341 11.47 -6.16 -16.97
C ARG A 341 11.62 -6.07 -18.48
N LEU A 342 10.59 -6.44 -19.23
CA LEU A 342 10.56 -6.19 -20.67
C LEU A 342 9.85 -4.87 -20.97
N VAL A 343 10.19 -4.23 -22.07
CA VAL A 343 9.73 -2.89 -22.40
C VAL A 343 9.33 -2.78 -23.87
N ALA A 344 8.36 -1.93 -24.18
CA ALA A 344 8.02 -1.50 -25.52
C ALA A 344 7.62 -0.02 -25.51
N VAL A 345 7.82 0.66 -26.63
CA VAL A 345 7.43 2.06 -26.80
C VAL A 345 6.50 2.16 -28.01
N GLN A 346 5.36 2.82 -27.83
CA GLN A 346 4.43 3.11 -28.91
C GLN A 346 4.00 4.58 -28.87
N GLY A 347 3.61 5.12 -30.02
CA GLY A 347 3.20 6.51 -30.10
C GLY A 347 2.60 6.90 -31.45
N ASP A 348 2.19 8.17 -31.54
CA ASP A 348 1.71 8.76 -32.78
C ASP A 348 2.88 9.04 -33.70
N VAL A 349 2.79 8.50 -34.90
CA VAL A 349 3.66 8.88 -36.00
C VAL A 349 2.89 9.83 -36.90
N GLY A 350 3.41 11.05 -37.11
CA GLY A 350 2.78 12.06 -37.95
C GLY A 350 2.66 11.61 -39.42
N PRO A 351 1.81 12.27 -40.25
CA PRO A 351 1.65 11.93 -41.64
C PRO A 351 2.95 12.04 -42.45
N ASP A 352 3.90 12.84 -41.98
CA ASP A 352 5.23 13.04 -42.55
C ASP A 352 6.29 12.13 -41.90
N GLY A 353 5.88 11.21 -41.04
CA GLY A 353 6.75 10.29 -40.32
C GLY A 353 7.42 10.89 -39.08
N SER A 354 7.12 12.13 -38.69
CA SER A 354 7.64 12.72 -37.46
C SER A 354 7.11 11.96 -36.22
N MET A 355 7.93 11.83 -35.17
CA MET A 355 7.65 11.03 -34.00
C MET A 355 7.84 11.84 -32.71
N PRO A 356 6.97 11.65 -31.68
CA PRO A 356 7.23 12.17 -30.34
C PRO A 356 8.43 11.44 -29.73
N ILE A 357 9.28 12.19 -29.03
CA ILE A 357 10.43 11.64 -28.33
C ILE A 357 10.36 11.94 -26.83
N TYR A 358 10.60 10.92 -26.02
CA TYR A 358 10.76 11.03 -24.57
C TYR A 358 12.19 10.62 -24.19
N ARG A 359 12.99 11.60 -23.80
CA ARG A 359 14.40 11.38 -23.43
C ARG A 359 14.52 11.06 -21.94
N HIS A 360 15.27 10.02 -21.66
CA HIS A 360 15.55 9.59 -20.29
C HIS A 360 17.05 9.38 -20.12
N PRO A 361 17.66 9.82 -19.01
CA PRO A 361 19.08 9.64 -18.80
C PRO A 361 19.39 8.15 -18.64
N SER A 362 20.44 7.70 -19.29
CA SER A 362 21.03 6.38 -19.12
C SER A 362 20.25 5.19 -19.69
N ASP A 363 19.08 5.39 -20.29
CA ASP A 363 18.33 4.32 -20.92
C ASP A 363 18.62 4.25 -22.43
N GLN A 364 18.69 3.04 -22.94
CA GLN A 364 18.72 2.82 -24.40
C GLN A 364 17.42 3.32 -25.00
N SER A 365 17.51 4.19 -26.02
CA SER A 365 16.35 4.61 -26.80
C SER A 365 15.80 3.44 -27.61
N LEU A 366 14.60 2.99 -27.29
CA LEU A 366 13.90 1.96 -28.03
C LEU A 366 13.17 2.55 -29.23
N PRO A 367 13.01 1.79 -30.34
CA PRO A 367 12.26 2.28 -31.49
C PRO A 367 10.80 2.51 -31.09
N LEU A 368 10.27 3.67 -31.47
CA LEU A 368 8.85 3.99 -31.31
C LEU A 368 8.05 3.28 -32.41
N LEU A 369 7.09 2.46 -32.00
CA LEU A 369 6.16 1.78 -32.89
C LEU A 369 4.80 2.49 -32.89
N HIS A 370 4.00 2.28 -33.95
CA HIS A 370 2.62 2.72 -33.95
C HIS A 370 1.81 2.07 -32.84
N PHE A 371 0.81 2.77 -32.33
CA PHE A 371 -0.13 2.20 -31.37
C PHE A 371 -0.78 0.93 -31.93
N SER A 372 -0.67 -0.18 -31.20
CA SER A 372 -1.42 -1.39 -31.49
C SER A 372 -2.93 -1.19 -31.21
N PRO A 373 -3.83 -1.99 -31.80
CA PRO A 373 -5.28 -1.78 -31.68
C PRO A 373 -5.78 -1.65 -30.25
N SER A 374 -5.34 -2.55 -29.36
CA SER A 374 -5.73 -2.51 -27.94
C SER A 374 -5.15 -1.29 -27.22
N VAL A 375 -3.91 -0.92 -27.48
CA VAL A 375 -3.27 0.26 -26.89
C VAL A 375 -3.93 1.55 -27.37
N LEU A 376 -4.34 1.60 -28.66
CA LEU A 376 -5.07 2.74 -29.22
C LEU A 376 -6.45 2.93 -28.55
N LEU A 377 -7.14 1.83 -28.23
CA LEU A 377 -8.39 1.88 -27.49
C LEU A 377 -8.16 2.39 -26.06
N LEU A 378 -7.16 1.86 -25.36
CA LEU A 378 -6.78 2.34 -24.02
C LEU A 378 -6.42 3.82 -24.01
N ARG A 379 -5.65 4.27 -25.00
CA ARG A 379 -5.31 5.69 -25.17
C ARG A 379 -6.56 6.57 -25.19
N LYS A 380 -7.59 6.22 -25.96
CA LYS A 380 -8.84 6.98 -26.04
C LYS A 380 -9.52 7.12 -24.67
N HIS A 381 -9.55 6.03 -23.89
CA HIS A 381 -10.11 6.07 -22.53
C HIS A 381 -9.26 6.93 -21.58
N VAL A 382 -7.93 6.87 -21.71
CA VAL A 382 -7.02 7.74 -20.96
C VAL A 382 -7.23 9.21 -21.32
N GLU A 383 -7.32 9.56 -22.60
CA GLU A 383 -7.59 10.93 -23.07
C GLU A 383 -8.94 11.46 -22.56
N GLN A 384 -9.97 10.60 -22.52
CA GLN A 384 -11.25 10.93 -21.91
C GLN A 384 -11.15 11.19 -20.41
N LEU A 385 -10.31 10.43 -19.70
CA LEU A 385 -10.10 10.58 -18.25
C LEU A 385 -9.41 11.91 -17.91
N VAL A 386 -8.36 12.28 -18.65
CA VAL A 386 -7.51 13.44 -18.31
C VAL A 386 -7.82 14.70 -19.15
N GLN A 387 -8.70 14.60 -20.15
CA GLN A 387 -9.16 15.71 -21.00
C GLN A 387 -8.02 16.42 -21.77
N HIS A 388 -6.96 15.69 -22.11
CA HIS A 388 -5.90 16.18 -22.99
C HIS A 388 -5.28 15.03 -23.82
N PRO A 389 -4.60 15.32 -24.93
CA PRO A 389 -4.02 14.30 -25.79
C PRO A 389 -2.94 13.48 -25.11
N MET A 390 -2.80 12.22 -25.59
CA MET A 390 -1.72 11.30 -25.22
C MET A 390 -1.11 10.73 -26.50
N ASN A 391 0.13 11.07 -26.81
CA ASN A 391 0.78 10.70 -28.07
C ASN A 391 1.96 9.73 -27.90
N HIS A 392 2.23 9.30 -26.67
CA HIS A 392 3.34 8.40 -26.36
C HIS A 392 2.98 7.48 -25.20
N VAL A 393 3.39 6.21 -25.26
CA VAL A 393 3.24 5.25 -24.18
C VAL A 393 4.49 4.40 -24.01
N LEU A 394 4.97 4.30 -22.78
CA LEU A 394 5.96 3.31 -22.36
C LEU A 394 5.22 2.11 -21.76
N ILE A 395 5.37 0.92 -22.36
CA ILE A 395 4.73 -0.30 -21.93
C ILE A 395 5.78 -1.20 -21.27
N GLN A 396 5.50 -1.61 -20.04
CA GLN A 396 6.43 -2.40 -19.23
C GLN A 396 5.77 -3.71 -18.83
N PHE A 397 6.44 -4.83 -19.07
CA PHE A 397 5.97 -6.15 -18.69
C PHE A 397 6.83 -6.71 -17.55
N TYR A 398 6.20 -6.84 -16.40
CA TYR A 398 6.75 -7.48 -15.21
C TYR A 398 6.34 -8.95 -15.24
N ARG A 399 7.30 -9.83 -15.46
CA ARG A 399 7.08 -11.28 -15.67
C ARG A 399 6.84 -12.01 -14.35
N GLN A 400 7.35 -11.45 -13.25
CA GLN A 400 7.29 -12.03 -11.92
C GLN A 400 7.55 -10.97 -10.83
N GLY A 401 7.40 -11.34 -9.56
CA GLY A 401 7.63 -10.45 -8.43
C GLY A 401 9.03 -9.82 -8.36
N GLY A 402 10.06 -10.51 -8.87
CA GLY A 402 11.43 -9.98 -8.92
C GLY A 402 11.63 -8.81 -9.88
N ASP A 403 10.80 -8.70 -10.93
CA ASP A 403 10.85 -7.59 -11.87
C ASP A 403 10.39 -6.30 -11.16
N HIS A 404 11.11 -5.20 -11.38
CA HIS A 404 10.92 -3.95 -10.66
C HIS A 404 11.36 -2.73 -11.46
N ILE A 405 11.02 -1.53 -10.96
CA ILE A 405 11.57 -0.25 -11.41
C ILE A 405 11.94 0.57 -10.17
N SER A 406 13.17 1.08 -10.17
CA SER A 406 13.69 1.92 -9.08
C SER A 406 12.90 3.22 -8.95
N GLU A 407 12.96 3.85 -7.77
CA GLU A 407 12.30 5.13 -7.52
C GLU A 407 12.90 6.23 -8.39
N HIS A 408 12.06 6.89 -9.18
CA HIS A 408 12.38 7.99 -10.08
C HIS A 408 11.17 8.93 -10.21
N SER A 409 11.36 10.11 -10.76
CA SER A 409 10.27 10.93 -11.32
C SER A 409 10.42 10.99 -12.85
N ASP A 410 9.29 11.08 -13.54
CA ASP A 410 9.31 11.26 -14.99
C ASP A 410 9.96 12.61 -15.34
N LYS A 411 10.80 12.64 -16.38
CA LYS A 411 11.50 13.84 -16.82
C LYS A 411 10.55 14.74 -17.60
N THR A 412 10.46 15.99 -17.16
CA THR A 412 9.48 16.94 -17.72
C THR A 412 9.96 17.70 -18.95
N LEU A 413 11.23 17.54 -19.35
CA LEU A 413 11.80 18.19 -20.53
C LEU A 413 10.91 18.05 -21.77
N ASP A 414 10.49 16.83 -22.07
CA ASP A 414 9.74 16.49 -23.29
C ASP A 414 8.22 16.40 -23.08
N ILE A 415 7.76 16.35 -21.81
CA ILE A 415 6.34 16.26 -21.47
C ILE A 415 5.71 17.65 -21.52
N VAL A 416 4.58 17.80 -22.21
CA VAL A 416 3.84 19.07 -22.27
C VAL A 416 3.54 19.59 -20.88
N ARG A 417 3.97 20.82 -20.59
CA ARG A 417 3.82 21.43 -19.27
C ARG A 417 2.36 21.45 -18.83
N GLY A 418 2.13 21.04 -17.59
CA GLY A 418 0.80 20.99 -17.00
C GLY A 418 -0.02 19.75 -17.37
N SER A 419 0.48 18.88 -18.27
CA SER A 419 -0.21 17.62 -18.56
C SER A 419 0.03 16.57 -17.48
N SER A 420 -0.98 15.72 -17.23
CA SER A 420 -0.89 14.57 -16.34
C SER A 420 -0.21 13.39 -17.03
N ILE A 421 0.38 12.50 -16.23
CA ILE A 421 0.91 11.20 -16.66
C ILE A 421 -0.04 10.13 -16.16
N VAL A 422 -0.40 9.17 -17.01
CA VAL A 422 -1.34 8.12 -16.62
C VAL A 422 -0.68 6.75 -16.70
N ASN A 423 -0.65 6.03 -15.58
CA ASN A 423 -0.14 4.67 -15.49
C ASN A 423 -1.30 3.69 -15.39
N VAL A 424 -1.62 2.99 -16.48
CA VAL A 424 -2.66 1.96 -16.52
C VAL A 424 -2.07 0.60 -16.20
N SER A 425 -2.75 -0.19 -15.37
CA SER A 425 -2.25 -1.45 -14.81
C SER A 425 -3.17 -2.61 -15.13
N PHE A 426 -2.63 -3.66 -15.74
CA PHE A 426 -3.32 -4.92 -15.99
C PHE A 426 -2.51 -6.12 -15.49
N GLY A 427 -3.18 -7.18 -15.06
CA GLY A 427 -2.53 -8.38 -14.53
C GLY A 427 -2.46 -8.39 -13.01
N ALA A 428 -1.42 -8.99 -12.46
CA ALA A 428 -1.23 -9.09 -11.01
C ALA A 428 -1.05 -7.72 -10.34
N GLN A 429 -1.67 -7.56 -9.19
CA GLN A 429 -1.51 -6.35 -8.39
C GLN A 429 -0.06 -6.18 -7.95
N ARG A 430 0.47 -4.98 -8.08
CA ARG A 430 1.74 -4.56 -7.50
C ARG A 430 1.52 -3.23 -6.76
N THR A 431 2.37 -2.96 -5.80
CA THR A 431 2.31 -1.71 -5.04
C THR A 431 3.26 -0.68 -5.66
N MET A 432 2.70 0.46 -6.08
CA MET A 432 3.46 1.65 -6.41
C MET A 432 3.87 2.34 -5.11
N ARG A 433 5.17 2.50 -4.92
CA ARG A 433 5.70 3.26 -3.80
C ARG A 433 6.00 4.68 -4.25
N LEU A 434 5.37 5.66 -3.62
CA LEU A 434 5.70 7.06 -3.76
C LEU A 434 6.55 7.50 -2.57
N ARG A 435 7.52 8.37 -2.80
CA ARG A 435 8.37 8.93 -1.75
C ARG A 435 8.79 10.35 -2.08
N THR A 436 8.60 11.30 -1.16
CA THR A 436 9.01 12.69 -1.38
C THR A 436 10.49 12.81 -1.76
N LYS A 437 10.84 13.72 -2.64
CA LYS A 437 12.22 14.09 -2.93
C LYS A 437 12.86 14.68 -1.66
N ARG A 438 14.18 14.77 -1.60
CA ARG A 438 14.88 15.34 -0.44
C ARG A 438 14.68 16.84 -0.42
N SER A 439 14.17 17.38 0.69
CA SER A 439 14.17 18.81 0.96
C SER A 439 15.34 19.12 1.92
N GLU A 440 16.27 19.95 1.50
CA GLU A 440 17.32 20.50 2.38
C GLU A 440 16.79 21.79 3.00
N ASN A 441 16.36 21.73 4.25
CA ASN A 441 16.08 22.91 5.04
C ASN A 441 17.34 23.31 5.80
N THR A 442 18.04 24.32 5.31
CA THR A 442 19.13 24.98 6.05
C THR A 442 18.49 25.89 7.10
N LYS A 443 18.55 25.55 8.39
CA LYS A 443 18.25 26.51 9.45
C LYS A 443 19.36 27.56 9.52
N SER A 444 18.98 28.80 9.85
CA SER A 444 19.92 29.89 10.11
C SER A 444 20.80 29.53 11.33
N GLY A 445 21.90 28.82 11.08
CA GLY A 445 22.80 28.26 12.08
C GLY A 445 23.69 27.12 11.59
N GLY A 446 23.60 26.75 10.32
CA GLY A 446 24.52 25.78 9.68
C GLY A 446 24.26 24.30 9.96
N GLU A 447 23.22 23.90 10.67
CA GLU A 447 22.82 22.50 10.83
C GLU A 447 21.82 22.09 9.75
N THR A 448 22.23 21.14 8.93
CA THR A 448 21.36 20.49 7.92
C THR A 448 20.43 19.50 8.62
N VAL A 449 19.18 19.87 8.84
CA VAL A 449 18.15 18.96 9.32
C VAL A 449 17.55 18.24 8.10
N THR A 450 17.89 16.97 7.92
CA THR A 450 17.23 16.11 6.92
C THR A 450 15.80 15.85 7.38
N SER A 451 14.82 16.45 6.69
CA SER A 451 13.40 16.15 6.93
C SER A 451 13.11 14.67 6.64
N ASN A 452 12.28 14.04 7.45
CA ASN A 452 11.80 12.70 7.19
C ASN A 452 11.03 12.69 5.86
N ARG A 453 11.40 11.78 4.96
CA ARG A 453 10.76 11.63 3.65
C ARG A 453 9.44 10.89 3.84
N GLU A 454 8.36 11.48 3.40
CA GLU A 454 7.05 10.85 3.37
C GLU A 454 7.01 9.70 2.36
N ILE A 455 6.31 8.63 2.71
CA ILE A 455 6.15 7.45 1.86
C ILE A 455 4.67 7.09 1.80
N GLN A 456 4.15 7.03 0.58
CA GLN A 456 2.82 6.52 0.28
C GLN A 456 2.93 5.22 -0.53
N ARG A 457 1.96 4.32 -0.36
CA ARG A 457 1.88 3.05 -1.08
C ARG A 457 0.51 2.95 -1.74
N VAL A 458 0.51 2.90 -3.05
CA VAL A 458 -0.70 2.79 -3.86
C VAL A 458 -0.76 1.38 -4.46
N ALA A 459 -1.76 0.60 -4.07
CA ALA A 459 -2.02 -0.69 -4.69
C ALA A 459 -2.52 -0.46 -6.12
N MET A 460 -1.86 -1.12 -7.09
CA MET A 460 -2.20 -1.04 -8.52
C MET A 460 -2.84 -2.36 -8.96
N PRO A 461 -4.15 -2.56 -8.72
CA PRO A 461 -4.83 -3.79 -9.11
C PRO A 461 -5.00 -3.91 -10.63
N HIS A 462 -5.48 -5.07 -11.06
CA HIS A 462 -5.93 -5.26 -12.43
C HIS A 462 -6.99 -4.22 -12.80
N ASN A 463 -6.91 -3.68 -14.02
CA ASN A 463 -7.88 -2.69 -14.53
C ASN A 463 -7.94 -1.39 -13.71
N SER A 464 -6.78 -0.88 -13.30
CA SER A 464 -6.67 0.41 -12.61
C SER A 464 -5.84 1.41 -13.42
N ALA A 465 -6.08 2.71 -13.19
CA ALA A 465 -5.31 3.80 -13.77
C ALA A 465 -4.91 4.81 -12.69
N LEU A 466 -3.60 5.00 -12.49
CA LEU A 466 -3.06 6.05 -11.63
C LEU A 466 -2.81 7.29 -12.48
N VAL A 467 -3.56 8.34 -12.23
CA VAL A 467 -3.33 9.68 -12.79
C VAL A 467 -2.36 10.39 -11.87
N THR A 468 -1.18 10.73 -12.38
CA THR A 468 -0.16 11.49 -11.66
C THR A 468 -0.15 12.92 -12.18
N GLY A 469 -0.47 13.86 -11.30
CA GLY A 469 -0.44 15.28 -11.62
C GLY A 469 0.97 15.86 -11.64
N PRO A 470 1.15 17.05 -12.24
CA PRO A 470 2.45 17.68 -12.41
C PRO A 470 3.12 18.02 -11.08
N ALA A 471 2.38 18.45 -10.05
CA ALA A 471 2.94 18.76 -8.73
C ALA A 471 3.49 17.48 -8.05
N THR A 472 2.73 16.39 -8.09
CA THR A 472 3.19 15.10 -7.56
C THR A 472 4.44 14.61 -8.29
N ASN A 473 4.47 14.64 -9.63
CA ASN A 473 5.66 14.22 -10.37
C ASN A 473 6.90 15.09 -10.03
N THR A 474 6.69 16.37 -9.74
CA THR A 474 7.79 17.29 -9.37
C THR A 474 8.30 17.03 -7.94
N CYS A 475 7.42 16.72 -6.98
CA CYS A 475 7.78 16.61 -5.56
C CYS A 475 8.07 15.17 -5.11
N TRP A 476 7.59 14.17 -5.83
CA TRP A 476 7.69 12.78 -5.43
C TRP A 476 8.44 11.91 -6.44
N LEU A 477 9.11 10.90 -5.92
CA LEU A 477 9.62 9.76 -6.68
C LEU A 477 8.61 8.63 -6.59
N HIS A 478 8.48 7.84 -7.65
CA HIS A 478 7.65 6.64 -7.69
C HIS A 478 8.44 5.44 -8.20
N GLY A 479 8.02 4.23 -7.80
CA GLY A 479 8.68 2.99 -8.21
C GLY A 479 7.89 1.75 -7.81
N ILE A 480 8.20 0.62 -8.45
CA ILE A 480 7.69 -0.70 -8.10
C ILE A 480 8.83 -1.50 -7.49
N MET A 481 8.74 -1.80 -6.22
CA MET A 481 9.78 -2.54 -5.50
C MET A 481 9.75 -4.02 -5.86
N PRO A 482 10.92 -4.73 -5.86
CA PRO A 482 10.92 -6.17 -6.05
C PRO A 482 10.16 -6.87 -4.92
N ASP A 483 9.29 -7.82 -5.27
CA ASP A 483 8.54 -8.66 -4.35
C ASP A 483 9.00 -10.11 -4.47
N LYS A 484 9.85 -10.53 -3.54
CA LYS A 484 10.45 -11.86 -3.48
C LYS A 484 9.69 -12.81 -2.53
N ARG A 485 8.55 -12.40 -1.99
CA ARG A 485 7.72 -13.28 -1.17
C ARG A 485 7.33 -14.53 -1.97
N PRO A 486 7.29 -15.72 -1.36
CA PRO A 486 6.76 -16.91 -2.00
C PRO A 486 5.26 -16.72 -2.35
N SER A 487 4.76 -17.46 -3.32
CA SER A 487 3.34 -17.34 -3.75
C SER A 487 2.34 -17.65 -2.64
N THR A 488 2.74 -18.43 -1.64
CA THR A 488 1.91 -18.76 -0.47
C THR A 488 1.70 -17.59 0.49
N GLU A 489 2.55 -16.56 0.44
CA GLU A 489 2.45 -15.33 1.23
C GLU A 489 1.79 -14.19 0.47
N LYS A 490 1.41 -14.41 -0.80
CA LYS A 490 0.77 -13.41 -1.65
C LYS A 490 -0.74 -13.56 -1.60
N VAL A 491 -1.43 -12.43 -1.59
CA VAL A 491 -2.90 -12.40 -1.72
C VAL A 491 -3.33 -12.68 -3.15
N LEU A 492 -4.58 -13.12 -3.33
CA LEU A 492 -5.11 -13.50 -4.65
C LEU A 492 -4.87 -12.45 -5.74
N PRO A 493 -5.14 -11.14 -5.55
CA PRO A 493 -4.86 -10.14 -6.59
C PRO A 493 -3.39 -10.05 -7.02
N GLU A 494 -2.44 -10.41 -6.17
CA GLU A 494 -1.00 -10.42 -6.46
C GLU A 494 -0.55 -11.67 -7.24
N THR A 495 -1.38 -12.71 -7.28
CA THR A 495 -1.08 -14.02 -7.90
C THR A 495 -1.84 -14.28 -9.20
N ILE A 496 -2.91 -13.53 -9.48
CA ILE A 496 -3.62 -13.62 -10.77
C ILE A 496 -2.65 -13.42 -11.93
N TYR A 497 -3.00 -13.93 -13.10
CA TYR A 497 -2.13 -13.90 -14.28
C TYR A 497 -0.71 -14.47 -14.00
N MET A 498 -0.61 -15.47 -13.10
CA MET A 498 0.67 -16.08 -12.67
C MET A 498 1.66 -15.05 -12.09
N GLY A 499 1.18 -13.99 -11.44
CA GLY A 499 2.00 -12.91 -10.90
C GLY A 499 2.56 -11.94 -11.95
N MET A 500 2.12 -12.04 -13.20
CA MET A 500 2.54 -11.16 -14.30
C MET A 500 1.70 -9.87 -14.32
N ARG A 501 2.35 -8.74 -14.65
CA ARG A 501 1.72 -7.43 -14.75
C ARG A 501 2.21 -6.69 -15.99
N ILE A 502 1.28 -6.03 -16.69
CA ILE A 502 1.60 -5.06 -17.74
C ILE A 502 1.21 -3.67 -17.24
N SER A 503 2.12 -2.72 -17.41
CA SER A 503 1.96 -1.32 -17.06
C SER A 503 2.12 -0.46 -18.30
N LEU A 504 1.16 0.43 -18.56
CA LEU A 504 1.20 1.37 -19.68
C LEU A 504 1.27 2.80 -19.12
N THR A 505 2.40 3.49 -19.35
CA THR A 505 2.60 4.87 -18.91
C THR A 505 2.40 5.81 -20.08
N PHE A 506 1.21 6.43 -20.17
CA PHE A 506 0.84 7.38 -21.19
C PHE A 506 1.33 8.79 -20.86
N ARG A 507 1.82 9.51 -21.88
CA ARG A 507 2.34 10.89 -21.78
C ARG A 507 1.90 11.72 -22.95
N HIS A 508 1.73 13.02 -22.72
CA HIS A 508 1.60 14.02 -23.76
C HIS A 508 2.99 14.63 -24.03
N ILE A 509 3.61 14.23 -25.13
CA ILE A 509 4.95 14.67 -25.50
C ILE A 509 4.86 15.89 -26.42
N GLY A 510 5.64 16.91 -26.09
CA GLY A 510 5.76 18.17 -26.86
C GLY A 510 7.06 18.31 -27.64
N THR A 511 7.93 17.30 -27.66
CA THR A 511 9.19 17.28 -28.41
C THR A 511 9.13 16.21 -29.50
N PHE A 512 9.60 16.53 -30.69
CA PHE A 512 9.47 15.67 -31.86
C PHE A 512 10.79 15.54 -32.61
N ILE A 513 10.95 14.40 -33.30
CA ILE A 513 12.07 14.16 -34.24
C ILE A 513 11.56 13.82 -35.63
N SER A 514 12.40 14.10 -36.64
CA SER A 514 12.17 13.67 -38.02
C SER A 514 12.27 12.16 -38.17
N PRO A 515 11.67 11.58 -39.26
CA PRO A 515 11.68 10.11 -39.48
C PRO A 515 13.10 9.52 -39.53
N ASP A 516 14.07 10.26 -39.99
CA ASP A 516 15.47 9.88 -40.09
C ASP A 516 16.27 10.19 -38.82
N SER A 517 15.60 10.70 -37.76
CA SER A 517 16.18 11.12 -36.48
C SER A 517 17.29 12.17 -36.59
N ARG A 518 17.29 12.97 -37.67
CA ARG A 518 18.32 14.00 -37.91
C ARG A 518 17.92 15.39 -37.42
N LEU A 519 16.63 15.67 -37.32
CA LEU A 519 16.11 16.96 -36.90
C LEU A 519 15.23 16.80 -35.64
N ILE A 520 15.33 17.78 -34.74
CA ILE A 520 14.55 17.83 -33.48
C ILE A 520 13.91 19.23 -33.35
N TRP A 521 12.68 19.27 -32.81
CA TRP A 521 11.95 20.50 -32.50
C TRP A 521 10.93 20.26 -31.38
N GLY A 522 10.37 21.33 -30.86
CA GLY A 522 9.32 21.30 -29.83
C GLY A 522 9.80 21.73 -28.48
N GLN A 523 9.01 21.43 -27.45
CA GLN A 523 9.20 21.95 -26.09
C GLN A 523 10.61 21.75 -25.56
N GLY A 524 11.15 20.55 -25.66
CA GLY A 524 12.45 20.18 -25.09
C GLY A 524 13.64 20.39 -26.01
N ALA A 525 13.42 20.84 -27.24
CA ALA A 525 14.47 21.17 -28.20
C ALA A 525 14.83 22.66 -28.16
N SER A 526 15.97 23.04 -28.72
CA SER A 526 16.37 24.45 -28.87
C SER A 526 15.38 25.20 -29.78
N SER A 527 14.99 24.59 -30.89
CA SER A 527 13.92 25.13 -31.75
C SER A 527 12.54 24.65 -31.30
N LYS A 528 11.60 25.57 -31.12
CA LYS A 528 10.23 25.27 -30.69
C LYS A 528 9.29 24.93 -31.85
N GLN A 529 9.67 25.28 -33.09
CA GLN A 529 8.83 25.09 -34.27
C GLN A 529 9.50 24.14 -35.27
N LYS A 530 8.68 23.33 -35.94
CA LYS A 530 9.16 22.39 -36.97
C LYS A 530 9.86 23.05 -38.14
N ALA A 531 9.40 24.26 -38.54
CA ALA A 531 10.01 25.01 -39.64
C ALA A 531 11.47 25.38 -39.38
N ASP A 532 11.82 25.54 -38.09
CA ASP A 532 13.17 25.93 -37.66
C ASP A 532 13.89 24.76 -36.96
N ALA A 533 13.48 23.50 -37.26
CA ALA A 533 14.03 22.31 -36.63
C ALA A 533 15.57 22.27 -36.71
N THR A 534 16.20 21.96 -35.61
CA THR A 534 17.66 21.92 -35.46
C THR A 534 18.21 20.50 -35.65
N PRO A 535 19.47 20.37 -36.12
CA PRO A 535 20.11 19.06 -36.19
C PRO A 535 20.25 18.40 -34.83
N VAL A 536 19.95 17.10 -34.78
CA VAL A 536 20.19 16.27 -33.59
C VAL A 536 21.70 16.18 -33.35
N VAL A 537 22.09 16.44 -32.10
CA VAL A 537 23.46 16.29 -31.63
C VAL A 537 23.65 14.87 -31.11
N SER A 538 24.58 14.13 -31.71
CA SER A 538 24.93 12.77 -31.30
C SER A 538 26.44 12.67 -31.02
N GLY A 539 26.82 12.01 -29.95
CA GLY A 539 28.22 11.77 -29.61
C GLY A 539 28.99 12.97 -29.06
N ASP A 540 28.31 14.07 -28.72
CA ASP A 540 28.93 15.20 -28.02
C ASP A 540 28.85 14.96 -26.49
N GLU A 541 30.01 14.70 -25.87
CA GLU A 541 30.10 14.42 -24.44
C GLU A 541 29.63 15.61 -23.59
N LYS A 542 29.93 16.84 -23.98
CA LYS A 542 29.52 18.05 -23.23
C LYS A 542 28.02 18.28 -23.28
N ALA A 543 27.41 18.09 -24.43
CA ALA A 543 25.97 18.20 -24.59
C ALA A 543 25.25 17.07 -23.81
N THR A 544 25.77 15.85 -23.85
CA THR A 544 25.29 14.71 -23.09
C THR A 544 25.41 14.94 -21.57
N GLU A 545 26.55 15.44 -21.12
CA GLU A 545 26.75 15.77 -19.71
C GLU A 545 25.80 16.88 -19.24
N SER A 546 25.54 17.88 -20.07
CA SER A 546 24.64 19.00 -19.78
C SER A 546 23.20 18.51 -19.54
N ILE A 547 22.65 17.68 -20.44
CA ILE A 547 21.29 17.13 -20.26
C ILE A 547 21.20 16.18 -19.06
N ILE A 548 22.23 15.36 -18.79
CA ILE A 548 22.29 14.49 -17.62
C ILE A 548 22.30 15.31 -16.31
N ARG A 549 23.04 16.41 -16.27
CA ARG A 549 23.05 17.34 -15.13
C ARG A 549 21.66 17.97 -14.91
N ALA A 550 21.00 18.39 -15.99
CA ALA A 550 19.64 18.93 -15.94
C ALA A 550 18.63 17.90 -15.41
N PHE A 551 18.69 16.67 -15.88
CA PHE A 551 17.87 15.56 -15.36
C PHE A 551 18.17 15.21 -13.90
N SER A 552 19.44 15.32 -13.49
CA SER A 552 19.84 15.10 -12.09
C SER A 552 19.28 16.20 -11.18
N ALA A 553 19.35 17.46 -11.62
CA ALA A 553 18.78 18.60 -10.90
C ALA A 553 17.28 18.42 -10.67
N GLU A 554 16.52 18.02 -11.70
CA GLU A 554 15.08 17.73 -11.58
C GLU A 554 14.78 16.60 -10.58
N ASN A 555 15.60 15.54 -10.52
CA ASN A 555 15.41 14.45 -9.57
C ASN A 555 15.73 14.83 -8.12
N GLN A 556 16.61 15.79 -7.90
CA GLN A 556 17.09 16.16 -6.57
C GLN A 556 16.34 17.33 -5.96
N GLN A 557 15.78 18.22 -6.79
CA GLN A 557 15.10 19.43 -6.34
C GLN A 557 13.59 19.20 -6.22
N THR A 558 12.98 19.79 -5.21
CA THR A 558 11.52 19.82 -5.01
C THR A 558 10.91 21.02 -5.75
N GLY A 559 9.57 21.00 -5.94
CA GLY A 559 8.82 21.93 -6.76
C GLY A 559 9.16 23.42 -6.60
N ASP A 560 9.41 23.88 -5.38
CA ASP A 560 9.74 25.28 -5.07
C ASP A 560 11.17 25.68 -5.47
N LYS A 561 12.05 24.70 -5.70
CA LYS A 561 13.48 24.91 -5.98
C LYS A 561 13.88 24.54 -7.40
N PHE A 562 13.04 23.77 -8.11
CA PHE A 562 13.30 23.39 -9.49
C PHE A 562 12.69 24.42 -10.44
N ASP A 563 13.54 25.29 -10.96
CA ASP A 563 13.16 26.25 -12.01
C ASP A 563 13.26 25.55 -13.39
N TRP A 564 12.09 25.20 -13.94
CA TRP A 564 11.99 24.54 -15.23
C TRP A 564 12.54 25.41 -16.38
N ASP A 565 12.21 26.69 -16.37
CA ASP A 565 12.62 27.61 -17.45
C ASP A 565 14.12 27.87 -17.42
N ALA A 566 14.71 28.01 -16.23
CA ALA A 566 16.16 28.14 -16.10
C ALA A 566 16.90 26.84 -16.50
N THR A 567 16.31 25.67 -16.22
CA THR A 567 16.94 24.37 -16.47
C THR A 567 16.74 23.86 -17.89
N TYR A 568 15.53 23.98 -18.41
CA TYR A 568 15.09 23.36 -19.67
C TYR A 568 14.68 24.39 -20.77
N GLY A 569 14.48 25.66 -20.42
CA GLY A 569 13.91 26.66 -21.33
C GLY A 569 14.72 26.87 -22.62
N ALA A 570 16.05 26.79 -22.55
CA ALA A 570 16.92 26.85 -23.74
C ALA A 570 16.74 25.62 -24.65
N GLY A 571 16.25 24.50 -24.12
CA GLY A 571 16.13 23.25 -24.87
C GLY A 571 17.47 22.51 -25.02
N PHE A 572 17.36 21.27 -25.47
CA PHE A 572 18.49 20.36 -25.73
C PHE A 572 18.23 19.63 -27.05
N ASP A 573 19.24 19.60 -27.94
CA ASP A 573 19.15 18.90 -29.23
C ASP A 573 19.88 17.56 -29.23
N VAL A 574 20.32 17.09 -28.07
CA VAL A 574 21.01 15.80 -27.85
C VAL A 574 20.00 14.67 -27.63
N LEU A 575 20.28 13.50 -28.23
CA LEU A 575 19.53 12.25 -28.03
C LEU A 575 20.29 11.28 -27.13
#